data_d3ca7df74759cac2d44795bca4f29c35
#
_entry.id   d3ca7df74759cac2d44795bca4f29c35
#
_cell.length_a   1.000
_cell.length_b   1.000
_cell.length_c   1.000
_cell.angle_alpha   90.00
_cell.angle_beta   90.00
_cell.angle_gamma   90.00
#
_symmetry.space_group_name_H-M   'P 1'
#
loop_
_entity.id
_entity.type
_entity.pdbx_description
1 polymer ?
#
loop_
_entity_poly.entity_id
_entity_poly.type
_entity_poly.pdbx_seq_one_letter_code
_entity_poly.pdbx_strand_id
1 'polypeptide(L)'
;MTRRSKKKYPEKFRGKPRNFPRSREALQIWKHCIRTNVPERELEVLMKNKNHASVVRLTSLALLAALVVVLQTVATGIKIGPVPISLTLVPIVVGAILFGPGAGALLGGVFGVVCLIAGITGADYFTNLLWVADPFWLVVVCVGKAVLCGWAAGLIYRALERRQTLGCIAAAICAPIVNTGVFAVGMLTVFKPILQDFAGGTDVIYYFFVIMIGVNFLVELGVNAVLSAAIARIVKAVSQSLGRKKDHGQPEEG
;
A
#
# COMPACT_ATOMS: atom_id res chain seq x y z
N MET A 1 18.60 20.47 51.35
CA MET A 1 19.51 20.98 50.27
C MET A 1 20.24 19.80 49.67
N THR A 2 19.77 19.24 48.61
CA THR A 2 20.44 18.16 47.86
C THR A 2 20.51 18.56 46.37
N ARG A 3 21.70 18.98 45.95
CA ARG A 3 22.04 19.33 44.57
C ARG A 3 21.83 18.13 43.67
N ARG A 4 20.78 18.15 42.83
CA ARG A 4 20.64 17.24 41.67
C ARG A 4 21.67 17.64 40.61
N SER A 5 22.67 16.80 40.45
CA SER A 5 23.67 16.90 39.39
C SER A 5 22.98 16.78 38.02
N LYS A 6 22.94 17.89 37.26
CA LYS A 6 22.56 17.88 35.86
C LYS A 6 23.62 17.11 35.09
N LYS A 7 23.38 15.85 34.73
CA LYS A 7 24.22 15.14 33.75
C LYS A 7 24.09 15.81 32.39
N LYS A 8 25.08 16.66 32.09
CA LYS A 8 25.27 17.21 30.75
C LYS A 8 25.60 16.08 29.79
N TYR A 9 24.74 15.87 28.79
CA TYR A 9 25.10 15.06 27.61
C TYR A 9 26.36 15.71 26.98
N PRO A 10 27.36 14.91 26.57
CA PRO A 10 28.52 15.46 25.88
C PRO A 10 28.07 16.16 24.59
N GLU A 11 28.48 17.39 24.40
CA GLU A 11 28.11 18.24 23.25
C GLU A 11 28.40 17.61 21.88
N LYS A 12 29.23 16.58 21.85
CA LYS A 12 29.63 15.83 20.66
C LYS A 12 28.48 15.03 19.99
N PHE A 13 27.31 14.93 20.63
CA PHE A 13 26.15 14.18 20.12
C PHE A 13 24.90 15.04 19.87
N ARG A 14 25.02 16.36 19.89
CA ARG A 14 23.89 17.31 19.67
C ARG A 14 23.46 17.50 18.22
N GLY A 15 24.08 16.84 17.26
CA GLY A 15 23.68 16.85 15.84
C GLY A 15 23.47 15.45 15.33
N LYS A 16 22.36 15.20 14.58
CA LYS A 16 22.28 14.02 13.73
C LYS A 16 23.57 13.92 12.92
N PRO A 17 24.37 12.86 13.03
CA PRO A 17 25.58 12.74 12.21
C PRO A 17 25.14 12.65 10.75
N ARG A 18 25.47 13.68 9.96
CA ARG A 18 25.22 13.72 8.51
C ARG A 18 25.98 12.63 7.75
N ASN A 19 26.96 11.99 8.39
CA ASN A 19 27.75 10.89 7.83
C ASN A 19 27.63 9.67 8.74
N PHE A 20 26.69 8.80 8.42
CA PHE A 20 26.61 7.48 9.03
C PHE A 20 27.80 6.64 8.51
N PRO A 21 28.62 6.03 9.37
CA PRO A 21 29.77 5.25 8.93
C PRO A 21 29.29 4.05 8.11
N ARG A 22 29.76 3.96 6.86
CA ARG A 22 29.40 2.90 5.91
C ARG A 22 30.15 1.57 6.15
N SER A 23 31.13 1.53 7.04
CA SER A 23 31.87 0.32 7.32
C SER A 23 31.21 -0.53 8.41
N ARG A 24 31.27 -1.86 8.27
CA ARG A 24 30.73 -2.82 9.26
C ARG A 24 31.37 -2.64 10.64
N GLU A 25 32.64 -2.29 10.68
CA GLU A 25 33.39 -2.06 11.92
C GLU A 25 32.92 -0.82 12.68
N ALA A 26 32.70 0.28 11.99
CA ALA A 26 32.19 1.52 12.61
C ALA A 26 30.73 1.34 13.13
N LEU A 27 29.93 0.50 12.49
CA LEU A 27 28.62 0.11 12.98
C LEU A 27 28.70 -0.75 14.26
N GLN A 28 29.69 -1.60 14.36
CA GLN A 28 29.97 -2.42 15.54
C GLN A 28 30.42 -1.55 16.71
N ILE A 29 31.35 -0.62 16.47
CA ILE A 29 31.84 0.32 17.49
C ILE A 29 30.70 1.23 17.98
N TRP A 30 29.86 1.72 17.05
CA TRP A 30 28.68 2.52 17.40
C TRP A 30 27.64 1.76 18.22
N LYS A 31 27.37 0.50 17.87
CA LYS A 31 26.50 -0.41 18.66
C LYS A 31 27.08 -0.68 20.04
N HIS A 32 28.38 -0.86 20.15
CA HIS A 32 29.06 -1.09 21.42
C HIS A 32 29.01 0.18 22.29
N CYS A 33 29.23 1.35 21.72
CA CYS A 33 29.19 2.63 22.41
C CYS A 33 27.79 2.99 22.94
N ILE A 34 26.73 2.61 22.20
CA ILE A 34 25.35 2.77 22.68
C ILE A 34 25.06 1.80 23.83
N ARG A 35 25.52 0.56 23.72
CA ARG A 35 25.27 -0.48 24.73
C ARG A 35 25.92 -0.18 26.06
N THR A 36 27.06 0.52 26.06
CA THR A 36 27.80 0.87 27.29
C THR A 36 27.36 2.18 27.94
N ASN A 37 26.71 3.09 27.21
CA ASN A 37 26.35 4.41 27.71
C ASN A 37 24.84 4.64 27.94
N VAL A 38 23.99 3.68 27.55
CA VAL A 38 22.53 3.75 27.78
C VAL A 38 22.18 2.82 28.93
N PRO A 39 21.51 3.28 29.99
CA PRO A 39 21.05 2.43 31.08
C PRO A 39 20.14 1.33 30.55
N GLU A 40 20.27 0.11 31.05
CA GLU A 40 19.48 -1.07 30.60
C GLU A 40 17.98 -0.80 30.58
N ARG A 41 17.45 -0.05 31.54
CA ARG A 41 16.03 0.38 31.57
C ARG A 41 15.62 1.20 30.34
N GLU A 42 16.46 2.12 29.88
CA GLU A 42 16.14 2.90 28.68
C GLU A 42 16.21 2.05 27.41
N LEU A 43 17.14 1.10 27.34
CA LEU A 43 17.22 0.10 26.28
C LEU A 43 15.98 -0.79 26.24
N GLU A 44 15.52 -1.28 27.40
CA GLU A 44 14.28 -2.06 27.49
C GLU A 44 13.05 -1.26 27.05
N VAL A 45 12.92 0.00 27.49
CA VAL A 45 11.81 0.87 27.10
C VAL A 45 11.84 1.16 25.60
N LEU A 46 13.02 1.41 25.02
CA LEU A 46 13.18 1.64 23.58
C LEU A 46 12.88 0.39 22.76
N MET A 47 13.33 -0.79 23.21
CA MET A 47 13.04 -2.07 22.56
C MET A 47 11.56 -2.43 22.67
N LYS A 48 10.94 -2.25 23.81
CA LYS A 48 9.50 -2.48 24.05
C LYS A 48 8.64 -1.57 23.17
N ASN A 49 9.02 -0.30 23.03
CA ASN A 49 8.31 0.67 22.20
C ASN A 49 8.47 0.35 20.70
N LYS A 50 9.64 -0.10 20.27
CA LYS A 50 9.91 -0.53 18.89
C LYS A 50 9.14 -1.81 18.54
N ASN A 51 9.08 -2.78 19.46
CA ASN A 51 8.33 -4.01 19.27
C ASN A 51 6.83 -3.73 19.20
N HIS A 52 6.30 -2.86 20.06
CA HIS A 52 4.90 -2.45 20.04
C HIS A 52 4.52 -1.78 18.69
N ALA A 53 5.34 -0.86 18.18
CA ALA A 53 5.10 -0.22 16.89
C ALA A 53 5.12 -1.22 15.73
N SER A 54 6.02 -2.22 15.79
CA SER A 54 6.09 -3.28 14.77
C SER A 54 4.87 -4.20 14.82
N VAL A 55 4.40 -4.56 16.02
CA VAL A 55 3.20 -5.39 16.20
C VAL A 55 1.96 -4.65 15.69
N VAL A 56 1.77 -3.38 16.05
CA VAL A 56 0.64 -2.56 15.57
C VAL A 56 0.65 -2.48 14.05
N ARG A 57 1.80 -2.26 13.43
CA ARG A 57 1.94 -2.23 11.97
C ARG A 57 1.55 -3.57 11.34
N LEU A 58 2.04 -4.69 11.88
CA LEU A 58 1.74 -6.03 11.37
C LEU A 58 0.26 -6.36 11.49
N THR A 59 -0.34 -6.09 12.65
CA THR A 59 -1.78 -6.31 12.90
C THR A 59 -2.65 -5.47 11.96
N SER A 60 -2.29 -4.20 11.77
CA SER A 60 -3.03 -3.33 10.85
C SER A 60 -2.92 -3.80 9.40
N LEU A 61 -1.75 -4.26 8.95
CA LEU A 61 -1.59 -4.83 7.62
C LEU A 61 -2.36 -6.12 7.45
N ALA A 62 -2.40 -6.99 8.46
CA ALA A 62 -3.19 -8.22 8.45
C ALA A 62 -4.69 -7.95 8.35
N LEU A 63 -5.19 -6.94 9.09
CA LEU A 63 -6.58 -6.49 8.99
C LEU A 63 -6.92 -5.94 7.60
N LEU A 64 -6.04 -5.11 7.02
CA LEU A 64 -6.24 -4.60 5.66
C LEU A 64 -6.20 -5.73 4.63
N ALA A 65 -5.29 -6.71 4.79
CA ALA A 65 -5.23 -7.88 3.91
C ALA A 65 -6.51 -8.71 4.01
N ALA A 66 -7.03 -8.94 5.20
CA ALA A 66 -8.31 -9.63 5.39
C ALA A 66 -9.46 -8.87 4.72
N LEU A 67 -9.49 -7.54 4.86
CA LEU A 67 -10.48 -6.69 4.20
C LEU A 67 -10.36 -6.77 2.66
N VAL A 68 -9.13 -6.79 2.12
CA VAL A 68 -8.87 -7.01 0.69
C VAL A 68 -9.47 -8.33 0.22
N VAL A 69 -9.23 -9.43 0.96
CA VAL A 69 -9.77 -10.76 0.63
C VAL A 69 -11.29 -10.75 0.63
N VAL A 70 -11.91 -10.24 1.69
CA VAL A 70 -13.38 -10.20 1.81
C VAL A 70 -14.00 -9.34 0.70
N LEU A 71 -13.50 -8.12 0.50
CA LEU A 71 -14.05 -7.23 -0.52
C LEU A 71 -13.90 -7.82 -1.93
N GLN A 72 -12.76 -8.47 -2.23
CA GLN A 72 -12.56 -9.07 -3.54
C GLN A 72 -13.45 -10.28 -3.76
N THR A 73 -13.62 -11.12 -2.75
CA THR A 73 -14.53 -12.28 -2.85
C THR A 73 -15.97 -11.83 -3.08
N VAL A 74 -16.43 -10.80 -2.36
CA VAL A 74 -17.78 -10.22 -2.56
C VAL A 74 -17.88 -9.56 -3.94
N ALA A 75 -16.86 -8.81 -4.35
CA ALA A 75 -16.83 -8.09 -5.63
C ALA A 75 -16.86 -9.04 -6.82
N THR A 76 -16.29 -10.25 -6.72
CA THR A 76 -16.35 -11.27 -7.77
C THR A 76 -17.79 -11.67 -8.11
N GLY A 77 -18.72 -11.56 -7.16
CA GLY A 77 -20.15 -11.78 -7.36
C GLY A 77 -20.90 -10.59 -8.00
N ILE A 78 -20.29 -9.39 -8.01
CA ILE A 78 -20.91 -8.15 -8.53
C ILE A 78 -20.24 -7.79 -9.85
N LYS A 79 -20.91 -8.01 -10.96
CA LYS A 79 -20.37 -7.77 -12.30
C LYS A 79 -21.18 -6.71 -13.04
N ILE A 80 -20.47 -5.76 -13.64
CA ILE A 80 -21.03 -4.87 -14.66
C ILE A 80 -20.26 -5.16 -15.94
N GLY A 81 -20.89 -5.91 -16.85
CA GLY A 81 -20.21 -6.49 -18.00
C GLY A 81 -19.39 -7.75 -17.68
N PRO A 82 -18.39 -8.11 -18.50
CA PRO A 82 -17.61 -9.34 -18.32
C PRO A 82 -16.59 -9.28 -17.17
N VAL A 83 -16.25 -8.10 -16.68
CA VAL A 83 -15.20 -7.87 -15.66
C VAL A 83 -15.84 -7.43 -14.34
N PRO A 84 -15.47 -8.02 -13.19
CA PRO A 84 -15.99 -7.61 -11.88
C PRO A 84 -15.43 -6.24 -11.46
N ILE A 85 -16.21 -5.50 -10.66
CA ILE A 85 -15.80 -4.19 -10.10
C ILE A 85 -14.82 -4.41 -8.95
N SER A 86 -13.72 -3.69 -8.93
CA SER A 86 -12.70 -3.79 -7.87
C SER A 86 -12.84 -2.69 -6.81
N LEU A 87 -13.69 -2.91 -5.81
CA LEU A 87 -13.76 -2.03 -4.63
C LEU A 87 -12.53 -2.18 -3.70
N THR A 88 -11.69 -3.13 -4.00
CA THR A 88 -10.53 -3.57 -3.20
C THR A 88 -9.35 -2.59 -3.26
N LEU A 89 -9.34 -1.68 -4.23
CA LEU A 89 -8.28 -0.68 -4.37
C LEU A 89 -8.20 0.27 -3.18
N VAL A 90 -9.33 0.55 -2.52
CA VAL A 90 -9.40 1.46 -1.36
C VAL A 90 -8.51 1.00 -0.20
N PRO A 91 -8.65 -0.22 0.37
CA PRO A 91 -7.77 -0.67 1.45
C PRO A 91 -6.31 -0.81 1.01
N ILE A 92 -6.03 -1.08 -0.27
CA ILE A 92 -4.67 -1.12 -0.81
C ILE A 92 -4.05 0.28 -0.75
N VAL A 93 -4.77 1.31 -1.20
CA VAL A 93 -4.33 2.72 -1.15
C VAL A 93 -4.14 3.18 0.30
N VAL A 94 -5.07 2.86 1.20
CA VAL A 94 -4.93 3.17 2.64
C VAL A 94 -3.66 2.56 3.21
N GLY A 95 -3.41 1.28 2.94
CA GLY A 95 -2.20 0.60 3.38
C GLY A 95 -0.92 1.19 2.79
N ALA A 96 -0.95 1.58 1.51
CA ALA A 96 0.17 2.23 0.84
C ALA A 96 0.48 3.61 1.44
N ILE A 97 -0.53 4.38 1.81
CA ILE A 97 -0.38 5.70 2.44
C ILE A 97 0.15 5.57 3.87
N LEU A 98 -0.44 4.69 4.68
CA LEU A 98 -0.10 4.58 6.10
C LEU A 98 1.25 3.87 6.35
N PHE A 99 1.56 2.86 5.56
CA PHE A 99 2.71 1.97 5.80
C PHE A 99 3.77 2.01 4.70
N GLY A 100 3.53 2.78 3.64
CA GLY A 100 4.46 3.03 2.54
C GLY A 100 4.31 2.09 1.34
N PRO A 101 5.10 2.31 0.26
CA PRO A 101 4.94 1.62 -1.03
C PRO A 101 5.07 0.09 -0.94
N GLY A 102 5.96 -0.41 -0.08
CA GLY A 102 6.12 -1.87 0.11
C GLY A 102 4.88 -2.54 0.72
N ALA A 103 4.18 -1.85 1.63
CA ALA A 103 2.92 -2.34 2.18
C ALA A 103 1.80 -2.33 1.13
N GLY A 104 1.74 -1.27 0.30
CA GLY A 104 0.83 -1.20 -0.84
C GLY A 104 1.06 -2.34 -1.83
N ALA A 105 2.32 -2.62 -2.18
CA ALA A 105 2.70 -3.73 -3.04
C ALA A 105 2.28 -5.10 -2.47
N LEU A 106 2.47 -5.30 -1.16
CA LEU A 106 2.06 -6.53 -0.47
C LEU A 106 0.54 -6.72 -0.52
N LEU A 107 -0.23 -5.69 -0.17
CA LEU A 107 -1.70 -5.74 -0.21
C LEU A 107 -2.21 -5.91 -1.64
N GLY A 108 -1.57 -5.27 -2.62
CA GLY A 108 -1.81 -5.50 -4.04
C GLY A 108 -1.52 -6.94 -4.44
N GLY A 109 -0.42 -7.53 -3.96
CA GLY A 109 -0.11 -8.94 -4.18
C GLY A 109 -1.20 -9.87 -3.64
N VAL A 110 -1.70 -9.64 -2.43
CA VAL A 110 -2.86 -10.37 -1.85
C VAL A 110 -4.08 -10.25 -2.77
N PHE A 111 -4.40 -9.05 -3.22
CA PHE A 111 -5.49 -8.81 -4.17
C PHE A 111 -5.31 -9.61 -5.47
N GLY A 112 -4.11 -9.56 -6.09
CA GLY A 112 -3.82 -10.28 -7.32
C GLY A 112 -3.93 -11.79 -7.17
N VAL A 113 -3.50 -12.35 -6.02
CA VAL A 113 -3.65 -13.78 -5.71
C VAL A 113 -5.12 -14.17 -5.56
N VAL A 114 -5.95 -13.37 -4.90
CA VAL A 114 -7.39 -13.64 -4.77
C VAL A 114 -8.07 -13.60 -6.14
N CYS A 115 -7.74 -12.64 -7.01
CA CYS A 115 -8.25 -12.61 -8.38
C CYS A 115 -7.84 -13.86 -9.16
N LEU A 116 -6.59 -14.30 -9.01
CA LEU A 116 -6.08 -15.50 -9.67
C LEU A 116 -6.83 -16.76 -9.21
N ILE A 117 -7.05 -16.91 -7.90
CA ILE A 117 -7.82 -18.03 -7.33
C ILE A 117 -9.24 -18.03 -7.89
N ALA A 118 -9.91 -16.88 -7.98
CA ALA A 118 -11.24 -16.76 -8.56
C ALA A 118 -11.28 -17.20 -10.03
N GLY A 119 -10.22 -16.90 -10.80
CA GLY A 119 -10.06 -17.39 -12.17
C GLY A 119 -9.85 -18.90 -12.24
N ILE A 120 -8.93 -19.45 -11.46
CA ILE A 120 -8.62 -20.89 -11.43
C ILE A 120 -9.86 -21.70 -11.03
N THR A 121 -10.61 -21.25 -10.03
CA THR A 121 -11.81 -21.95 -9.53
C THR A 121 -13.05 -21.77 -10.42
N GLY A 122 -12.99 -20.90 -11.43
CA GLY A 122 -14.14 -20.57 -12.27
C GLY A 122 -15.16 -19.62 -11.64
N ALA A 123 -14.91 -19.12 -10.43
CA ALA A 123 -15.76 -18.12 -9.77
C ALA A 123 -15.84 -16.83 -10.59
N ASP A 124 -14.76 -16.45 -11.27
CA ASP A 124 -14.75 -15.41 -12.29
C ASP A 124 -14.54 -16.03 -13.68
N TYR A 125 -15.63 -16.13 -14.44
CA TYR A 125 -15.67 -16.76 -15.78
C TYR A 125 -14.67 -16.12 -16.75
N PHE A 126 -14.59 -14.77 -16.77
CA PHE A 126 -13.69 -14.10 -17.68
C PHE A 126 -12.22 -14.42 -17.39
N THR A 127 -11.82 -14.32 -16.13
CA THR A 127 -10.46 -14.67 -15.70
C THR A 127 -10.18 -16.17 -15.89
N ASN A 128 -11.21 -17.03 -15.81
CA ASN A 128 -11.07 -18.47 -16.08
C ASN A 128 -10.76 -18.74 -17.56
N LEU A 129 -11.40 -18.04 -18.49
CA LEU A 129 -11.05 -18.14 -19.91
C LEU A 129 -9.60 -17.76 -20.19
N LEU A 130 -9.11 -16.70 -19.54
CA LEU A 130 -7.71 -16.30 -19.66
C LEU A 130 -6.78 -17.34 -19.04
N TRP A 131 -7.19 -18.00 -17.95
CA TRP A 131 -6.43 -19.09 -17.33
C TRP A 131 -6.28 -20.29 -18.25
N VAL A 132 -7.34 -20.67 -18.92
CA VAL A 132 -7.32 -21.81 -19.87
C VAL A 132 -6.46 -21.48 -21.09
N ALA A 133 -6.44 -20.23 -21.53
CA ALA A 133 -5.67 -19.81 -22.69
C ALA A 133 -4.16 -19.73 -22.42
N ASP A 134 -3.76 -19.04 -21.38
CA ASP A 134 -2.34 -18.89 -20.98
C ASP A 134 -2.20 -18.63 -19.48
N PRO A 135 -1.98 -19.70 -18.67
CA PRO A 135 -1.85 -19.57 -17.22
C PRO A 135 -0.67 -18.69 -16.78
N PHE A 136 0.46 -18.78 -17.48
CA PHE A 136 1.66 -18.04 -17.09
C PHE A 136 1.45 -16.53 -17.21
N TRP A 137 0.98 -16.08 -18.37
CA TRP A 137 0.72 -14.66 -18.58
C TRP A 137 -0.42 -14.13 -17.75
N LEU A 138 -1.42 -14.96 -17.43
CA LEU A 138 -2.47 -14.55 -16.51
C LEU A 138 -1.92 -14.24 -15.11
N VAL A 139 -1.03 -15.11 -14.57
CA VAL A 139 -0.37 -14.86 -13.29
C VAL A 139 0.39 -13.55 -13.33
N VAL A 140 1.19 -13.32 -14.37
CA VAL A 140 1.96 -12.08 -14.54
C VAL A 140 1.05 -10.85 -14.58
N VAL A 141 -0.03 -10.90 -15.34
CA VAL A 141 -0.97 -9.76 -15.47
C VAL A 141 -1.74 -9.54 -14.17
N CYS A 142 -2.33 -10.58 -13.57
CA CYS A 142 -3.14 -10.44 -12.35
C CYS A 142 -2.34 -9.98 -11.14
N VAL A 143 -1.20 -10.61 -10.89
CA VAL A 143 -0.35 -10.25 -9.74
C VAL A 143 0.41 -8.96 -10.05
N GLY A 144 0.95 -8.83 -11.26
CA GLY A 144 1.74 -7.68 -11.67
C GLY A 144 0.94 -6.37 -11.61
N LYS A 145 -0.27 -6.31 -12.20
CA LYS A 145 -1.13 -5.12 -12.15
C LYS A 145 -1.43 -4.69 -10.72
N ALA A 146 -1.70 -5.66 -9.86
CA ALA A 146 -2.11 -5.44 -8.48
C ALA A 146 -0.94 -4.95 -7.60
N VAL A 147 0.24 -5.57 -7.73
CA VAL A 147 1.45 -5.15 -7.03
C VAL A 147 1.89 -3.76 -7.48
N LEU A 148 1.91 -3.51 -8.80
CA LEU A 148 2.29 -2.21 -9.36
C LEU A 148 1.32 -1.11 -8.94
N CYS A 149 0.03 -1.38 -8.91
CA CYS A 149 -1.00 -0.45 -8.45
C CYS A 149 -0.73 0.02 -7.01
N GLY A 150 -0.57 -0.90 -6.07
CA GLY A 150 -0.32 -0.58 -4.67
C GLY A 150 1.04 0.10 -4.44
N TRP A 151 2.06 -0.32 -5.17
CA TRP A 151 3.39 0.28 -5.12
C TRP A 151 3.39 1.71 -5.65
N ALA A 152 2.78 1.94 -6.82
CA ALA A 152 2.69 3.27 -7.45
C ALA A 152 1.88 4.25 -6.59
N ALA A 153 0.75 3.83 -6.02
CA ALA A 153 -0.03 4.65 -5.09
C ALA A 153 0.80 5.12 -3.90
N GLY A 154 1.60 4.22 -3.30
CA GLY A 154 2.50 4.56 -2.21
C GLY A 154 3.64 5.49 -2.61
N LEU A 155 4.20 5.34 -3.80
CA LEU A 155 5.25 6.23 -4.33
C LEU A 155 4.71 7.64 -4.57
N ILE A 156 3.53 7.77 -5.17
CA ILE A 156 2.89 9.07 -5.43
C ILE A 156 2.60 9.78 -4.13
N TYR A 157 2.03 9.08 -3.14
CA TYR A 157 1.80 9.68 -1.83
C TYR A 157 3.10 10.18 -1.21
N ARG A 158 4.17 9.38 -1.25
CA ARG A 158 5.48 9.76 -0.71
C ARG A 158 6.10 10.94 -1.43
N ALA A 159 5.93 11.05 -2.74
CA ALA A 159 6.39 12.18 -3.53
C ALA A 159 5.65 13.48 -3.17
N LEU A 160 4.37 13.37 -2.78
CA LEU A 160 3.50 14.48 -2.40
C LEU A 160 3.31 14.63 -0.88
N GLU A 161 4.18 14.03 -0.06
CA GLU A 161 4.08 14.01 1.42
C GLU A 161 3.94 15.40 2.04
N ARG A 162 4.53 16.43 1.42
CA ARG A 162 4.41 17.84 1.85
C ARG A 162 2.98 18.38 1.76
N ARG A 163 2.14 17.81 0.89
CA ARG A 163 0.75 18.18 0.67
C ARG A 163 -0.14 16.96 0.89
N GLN A 164 -0.31 16.53 2.13
CA GLN A 164 -0.98 15.27 2.51
C GLN A 164 -2.31 15.04 1.80
N THR A 165 -3.19 16.04 1.75
CA THR A 165 -4.50 15.91 1.10
C THR A 165 -4.36 15.65 -0.41
N LEU A 166 -3.49 16.40 -1.10
CA LEU A 166 -3.22 16.18 -2.53
C LEU A 166 -2.57 14.84 -2.78
N GLY A 167 -1.65 14.40 -1.90
CA GLY A 167 -1.03 13.10 -1.95
C GLY A 167 -2.04 11.96 -1.84
N CYS A 168 -3.02 12.06 -0.92
CA CYS A 168 -4.10 11.07 -0.79
C CYS A 168 -4.97 10.99 -2.05
N ILE A 169 -5.39 12.14 -2.58
CA ILE A 169 -6.21 12.21 -3.80
C ILE A 169 -5.44 11.64 -5.00
N ALA A 170 -4.19 12.07 -5.20
CA ALA A 170 -3.37 11.59 -6.30
C ALA A 170 -3.09 10.08 -6.22
N ALA A 171 -2.82 9.53 -5.04
CA ALA A 171 -2.63 8.10 -4.83
C ALA A 171 -3.91 7.31 -5.13
N ALA A 172 -5.08 7.81 -4.67
CA ALA A 172 -6.37 7.17 -4.90
C ALA A 172 -6.78 7.14 -6.38
N ILE A 173 -6.45 8.19 -7.13
CA ILE A 173 -6.70 8.26 -8.58
C ILE A 173 -5.69 7.41 -9.36
N CYS A 174 -4.43 7.40 -8.94
CA CYS A 174 -3.38 6.62 -9.60
C CYS A 174 -3.66 5.11 -9.53
N ALA A 175 -4.20 4.62 -8.42
CA ALA A 175 -4.42 3.19 -8.23
C ALA A 175 -5.28 2.56 -9.34
N PRO A 176 -6.50 3.01 -9.64
CA PRO A 176 -7.30 2.45 -10.73
C PRO A 176 -6.65 2.65 -12.11
N ILE A 177 -5.95 3.78 -12.35
CA ILE A 177 -5.26 4.02 -13.61
C ILE A 177 -4.17 2.98 -13.85
N VAL A 178 -3.33 2.70 -12.85
CA VAL A 178 -2.26 1.69 -12.97
C VAL A 178 -2.85 0.28 -13.07
N ASN A 179 -3.84 -0.05 -12.23
CA ASN A 179 -4.49 -1.35 -12.26
C ASN A 179 -5.09 -1.66 -13.65
N THR A 180 -5.89 -0.73 -14.17
CA THR A 180 -6.56 -0.90 -15.47
C THR A 180 -5.58 -0.75 -16.64
N GLY A 181 -4.58 0.12 -16.52
CA GLY A 181 -3.56 0.31 -17.57
C GLY A 181 -2.71 -0.94 -17.78
N VAL A 182 -2.22 -1.56 -16.72
CA VAL A 182 -1.44 -2.82 -16.82
C VAL A 182 -2.32 -3.96 -17.33
N PHE A 183 -3.58 -4.03 -16.89
CA PHE A 183 -4.54 -4.98 -17.41
C PHE A 183 -4.78 -4.78 -18.91
N ALA A 184 -4.96 -3.54 -19.35
CA ALA A 184 -5.14 -3.19 -20.76
C ALA A 184 -3.95 -3.61 -21.62
N VAL A 185 -2.73 -3.37 -21.16
CA VAL A 185 -1.52 -3.84 -21.86
C VAL A 185 -1.53 -5.36 -22.00
N GLY A 186 -1.81 -6.11 -20.94
CA GLY A 186 -1.90 -7.56 -21.00
C GLY A 186 -2.95 -8.07 -21.98
N MET A 187 -4.15 -7.46 -21.95
CA MET A 187 -5.25 -7.84 -22.83
C MET A 187 -4.98 -7.54 -24.30
N LEU A 188 -4.40 -6.39 -24.62
CA LEU A 188 -4.16 -5.97 -26.00
C LEU A 188 -2.91 -6.61 -26.62
N THR A 189 -2.00 -7.14 -25.81
CA THR A 189 -0.78 -7.82 -26.30
C THR A 189 -0.94 -9.33 -26.30
N VAL A 190 -1.16 -9.92 -25.12
CA VAL A 190 -1.16 -11.38 -24.93
C VAL A 190 -2.51 -11.99 -25.24
N PHE A 191 -3.59 -11.42 -24.70
CA PHE A 191 -4.94 -11.98 -24.78
C PHE A 191 -5.79 -11.37 -25.91
N LYS A 192 -5.15 -10.74 -26.89
CA LYS A 192 -5.82 -10.12 -28.04
C LYS A 192 -6.75 -11.09 -28.80
N PRO A 193 -6.40 -12.35 -29.06
CA PRO A 193 -7.31 -13.28 -29.74
C PRO A 193 -8.64 -13.48 -28.99
N ILE A 194 -8.58 -13.67 -27.68
CA ILE A 194 -9.78 -13.82 -26.83
C ILE A 194 -10.61 -12.53 -26.89
N LEU A 195 -9.95 -11.39 -26.85
CA LEU A 195 -10.62 -10.09 -26.92
C LEU A 195 -11.33 -9.90 -28.28
N GLN A 196 -10.75 -10.41 -29.36
CA GLN A 196 -11.36 -10.39 -30.69
C GLN A 196 -12.63 -11.25 -30.75
N ASP A 197 -12.61 -12.43 -30.12
CA ASP A 197 -13.79 -13.30 -30.03
C ASP A 197 -14.94 -12.63 -29.26
N PHE A 198 -14.62 -11.94 -28.15
CA PHE A 198 -15.60 -11.18 -27.40
C PHE A 198 -16.13 -9.95 -28.14
N ALA A 199 -15.31 -9.33 -28.99
CA ALA A 199 -15.71 -8.16 -29.78
C ALA A 199 -16.73 -8.53 -30.88
N GLY A 200 -16.80 -9.80 -31.30
CA GLY A 200 -17.83 -10.29 -32.23
C GLY A 200 -17.89 -9.53 -33.56
N GLY A 201 -16.74 -9.09 -34.09
CA GLY A 201 -16.65 -8.28 -35.30
C GLY A 201 -16.69 -6.77 -35.09
N THR A 202 -16.91 -6.30 -33.86
CA THR A 202 -16.74 -4.88 -33.48
C THR A 202 -15.25 -4.54 -33.42
N ASP A 203 -14.91 -3.25 -33.59
CA ASP A 203 -13.53 -2.81 -33.35
C ASP A 203 -13.06 -3.18 -31.94
N VAL A 204 -11.93 -3.90 -31.86
CA VAL A 204 -11.40 -4.47 -30.62
C VAL A 204 -11.06 -3.41 -29.59
N ILE A 205 -10.53 -2.26 -30.04
CA ILE A 205 -10.15 -1.16 -29.16
C ILE A 205 -11.39 -0.50 -28.58
N TYR A 206 -12.38 -0.25 -29.43
CA TYR A 206 -13.66 0.32 -29.01
C TYR A 206 -14.38 -0.63 -28.02
N TYR A 207 -14.48 -1.92 -28.36
CA TYR A 207 -15.08 -2.91 -27.48
C TYR A 207 -14.41 -2.96 -26.11
N PHE A 208 -13.07 -3.00 -26.08
CA PHE A 208 -12.30 -3.09 -24.85
C PHE A 208 -12.46 -1.85 -23.97
N PHE A 209 -12.18 -0.66 -24.51
CA PHE A 209 -12.17 0.56 -23.71
C PHE A 209 -13.56 1.09 -23.37
N VAL A 210 -14.56 0.88 -24.21
CA VAL A 210 -15.91 1.43 -24.01
C VAL A 210 -16.84 0.42 -23.35
N ILE A 211 -16.90 -0.81 -23.88
CA ILE A 211 -17.87 -1.81 -23.44
C ILE A 211 -17.34 -2.64 -22.27
N MET A 212 -16.08 -3.12 -22.35
CA MET A 212 -15.56 -4.07 -21.38
C MET A 212 -15.10 -3.41 -20.09
N ILE A 213 -14.26 -2.38 -20.17
CA ILE A 213 -13.64 -1.74 -18.98
C ILE A 213 -14.16 -0.35 -18.68
N GLY A 214 -14.75 0.35 -19.64
CA GLY A 214 -15.07 1.77 -19.51
C GLY A 214 -15.96 2.06 -18.30
N VAL A 215 -17.06 1.38 -18.15
CA VAL A 215 -18.00 1.55 -17.01
C VAL A 215 -17.31 1.15 -15.70
N ASN A 216 -16.64 -0.03 -15.66
CA ASN A 216 -15.94 -0.48 -14.46
C ASN A 216 -14.85 0.49 -14.01
N PHE A 217 -14.05 0.99 -14.95
CA PHE A 217 -13.00 1.97 -14.66
C PHE A 217 -13.58 3.28 -14.10
N LEU A 218 -14.68 3.79 -14.68
CA LEU A 218 -15.33 5.02 -14.20
C LEU A 218 -15.90 4.82 -12.78
N VAL A 219 -16.50 3.67 -12.50
CA VAL A 219 -17.02 3.35 -11.16
C VAL A 219 -15.85 3.24 -10.16
N GLU A 220 -14.79 2.50 -10.50
CA GLU A 220 -13.60 2.38 -9.64
C GLU A 220 -12.96 3.74 -9.37
N LEU A 221 -12.81 4.56 -10.40
CA LEU A 221 -12.26 5.91 -10.30
C LEU A 221 -13.13 6.79 -9.41
N GLY A 222 -14.45 6.78 -9.63
CA GLY A 222 -15.42 7.55 -8.86
C GLY A 222 -15.42 7.16 -7.38
N VAL A 223 -15.47 5.85 -7.07
CA VAL A 223 -15.42 5.33 -5.70
C VAL A 223 -14.12 5.73 -5.01
N ASN A 224 -12.97 5.54 -5.68
CA ASN A 224 -11.68 5.92 -5.11
C ASN A 224 -11.56 7.44 -4.91
N ALA A 225 -12.09 8.25 -5.82
CA ALA A 225 -12.10 9.71 -5.70
C ALA A 225 -12.97 10.17 -4.51
N VAL A 226 -14.17 9.63 -4.35
CA VAL A 226 -15.06 9.96 -3.21
C VAL A 226 -14.42 9.51 -1.89
N LEU A 227 -13.90 8.29 -1.84
CA LEU A 227 -13.28 7.75 -0.63
C LEU A 227 -11.93 8.39 -0.32
N SER A 228 -11.27 9.03 -1.29
CA SER A 228 -10.01 9.76 -1.06
C SER A 228 -10.16 10.86 0.01
N ALA A 229 -11.31 11.52 0.06
CA ALA A 229 -11.61 12.51 1.09
C ALA A 229 -11.71 11.87 2.48
N ALA A 230 -12.32 10.70 2.60
CA ALA A 230 -12.36 9.93 3.85
C ALA A 230 -10.96 9.43 4.25
N ILE A 231 -10.18 8.91 3.29
CA ILE A 231 -8.80 8.50 3.50
C ILE A 231 -7.95 9.67 4.01
N ALA A 232 -8.07 10.85 3.41
CA ALA A 232 -7.34 12.03 3.83
C ALA A 232 -7.68 12.44 5.28
N ARG A 233 -8.95 12.33 5.69
CA ARG A 233 -9.38 12.57 7.08
C ARG A 233 -8.80 11.55 8.05
N ILE A 234 -8.81 10.26 7.70
CA ILE A 234 -8.24 9.18 8.52
C ILE A 234 -6.73 9.39 8.69
N VAL A 235 -6.01 9.66 7.60
CA VAL A 235 -4.57 9.91 7.62
C VAL A 235 -4.25 11.11 8.50
N LYS A 236 -5.02 12.20 8.39
CA LYS A 236 -4.86 13.40 9.23
C LYS A 236 -5.11 13.10 10.71
N ALA A 237 -6.18 12.36 11.04
CA ALA A 237 -6.50 11.97 12.42
C ALA A 237 -5.40 11.09 13.03
N VAL A 238 -4.90 10.09 12.28
CA VAL A 238 -3.81 9.21 12.72
C VAL A 238 -2.51 10.01 12.90
N SER A 239 -2.18 10.91 11.98
CA SER A 239 -1.00 11.78 12.08
C SER A 239 -1.07 12.70 13.31
N GLN A 240 -2.23 13.27 13.60
CA GLN A 240 -2.44 14.11 14.78
C GLN A 240 -2.35 13.32 16.09
N SER A 241 -2.90 12.10 16.14
CA SER A 241 -2.83 11.26 17.33
C SER A 241 -1.39 10.81 17.64
N LEU A 242 -0.59 10.56 16.61
CA LEU A 242 0.83 10.23 16.74
C LEU A 242 1.67 11.45 17.12
N GLY A 243 1.31 12.66 16.65
CA GLY A 243 1.94 13.93 17.03
C GLY A 243 1.67 14.28 18.50
N ARG A 244 0.43 14.12 18.95
CA ARG A 244 0.02 14.42 20.33
C ARG A 244 0.72 13.54 21.38
N LYS A 245 1.06 12.29 21.02
CA LYS A 245 1.86 11.41 21.91
C LYS A 245 3.30 11.89 22.11
N LYS A 246 3.84 12.70 21.19
CA LYS A 246 5.19 13.29 21.34
C LYS A 246 5.21 14.46 22.30
N ASP A 247 4.15 15.26 22.38
CA ASP A 247 4.10 16.45 23.23
C ASP A 247 3.79 16.11 24.69
N HIS A 248 3.04 15.05 24.97
CA HIS A 248 2.78 14.61 26.35
C HIS A 248 3.92 13.83 27.02
N GLY A 249 5.01 13.59 26.31
CA GLY A 249 6.21 12.93 26.85
C GLY A 249 7.28 13.90 27.38
N GLN A 250 7.07 15.20 27.32
CA GLN A 250 7.93 16.18 27.98
C GLN A 250 7.31 16.52 29.32
N PRO A 251 7.99 16.23 30.46
CA PRO A 251 7.55 16.74 31.75
C PRO A 251 7.63 18.25 31.70
N GLU A 252 6.54 18.94 32.06
CA GLU A 252 6.55 20.36 32.32
C GLU A 252 7.63 20.63 33.37
N GLU A 253 8.71 21.26 32.92
CA GLU A 253 9.70 21.84 33.83
C GLU A 253 9.09 23.12 34.43
N GLY A 254 8.46 22.99 35.60
CA GLY A 254 8.17 24.08 36.49
C GLY A 254 9.37 24.32 37.41
#